data_151aa059d2d1d5809d3812e9d4b0e3db
#
_entry.id   151aa059d2d1d5809d3812e9d4b0e3db
#
_cell.length_a   1.000
_cell.length_b   1.000
_cell.length_c   1.000
_cell.angle_alpha   90.00
_cell.angle_beta   90.00
_cell.angle_gamma   90.00
#
_symmetry.space_group_name_H-M   'P 1'
#
loop_
_entity.id
_entity.type
_entity.pdbx_description
1 polymer ?
#
loop_
_entity_poly.entity_id
_entity_poly.type
_entity_poly.pdbx_seq_one_letter_code
_entity_poly.pdbx_strand_id
1 'polypeptide(L)'
;APDYILCDESVHDDLVLALQKNISQFFVEGVDAAKKDYCSIANEHHFNRLKDALANALSDGATLVCGGETSKEGLHLTPAVLTDVNYNNSIMKEEIFGPILPIIKVQSLDESINYVNENEKPLALYLFSNKPAVHSEVLKKTSSGGMVINDCVLHHMNPNLPFGGINNSGVGSYHGKFGFDAFSHHKAVLKSSSISPFKVMLPPY
;
A
#
# COMPACT_ATOMS: atom_id res chain seq x y z
N ALA A 1 5.28 2.29 -1.72
CA ALA A 1 5.34 3.00 -0.43
C ALA A 1 3.97 2.97 0.24
N PRO A 2 3.89 3.08 1.57
CA PRO A 2 2.62 3.32 2.25
C PRO A 2 1.94 4.59 1.74
N ASP A 3 0.64 4.53 1.54
CA ASP A 3 -0.16 5.68 1.10
C ASP A 3 -0.64 6.51 2.29
N TYR A 4 -1.08 5.85 3.36
CA TYR A 4 -1.44 6.46 4.64
C TYR A 4 -1.17 5.50 5.80
N ILE A 5 -1.21 6.03 7.02
CA ILE A 5 -1.06 5.24 8.26
C ILE A 5 -2.31 5.40 9.13
N LEU A 6 -2.88 4.28 9.54
CA LEU A 6 -3.85 4.22 10.64
C LEU A 6 -3.05 3.91 11.91
N CYS A 7 -2.91 4.88 12.79
CA CYS A 7 -2.04 4.82 13.94
C CYS A 7 -2.84 4.81 15.25
N ASP A 8 -2.64 3.77 16.06
CA ASP A 8 -3.20 3.74 17.43
C ASP A 8 -2.79 5.01 18.19
N GLU A 9 -3.74 5.67 18.82
CA GLU A 9 -3.52 6.96 19.51
C GLU A 9 -2.43 6.88 20.57
N SER A 10 -2.25 5.72 21.21
CA SER A 10 -1.25 5.51 22.27
C SER A 10 0.21 5.59 21.79
N VAL A 11 0.46 5.39 20.48
CA VAL A 11 1.82 5.42 19.90
C VAL A 11 1.98 6.51 18.82
N HIS A 12 0.94 7.29 18.58
CA HIS A 12 0.91 8.28 17.50
C HIS A 12 2.04 9.31 17.64
N ASP A 13 2.19 9.92 18.81
CA ASP A 13 3.15 11.01 18.99
C ASP A 13 4.60 10.48 18.92
N ASP A 14 4.85 9.27 19.42
CA ASP A 14 6.14 8.61 19.29
C ASP A 14 6.47 8.30 17.83
N LEU A 15 5.48 7.83 17.04
CA LEU A 15 5.64 7.60 15.61
C LEU A 15 5.97 8.91 14.87
N VAL A 16 5.24 9.97 15.15
CA VAL A 16 5.45 11.29 14.53
C VAL A 16 6.87 11.81 14.80
N LEU A 17 7.31 11.74 16.05
CA LEU A 17 8.68 12.13 16.44
C LEU A 17 9.75 11.28 15.74
N ALA A 18 9.51 9.95 15.65
CA ALA A 18 10.42 9.04 14.98
C ALA A 18 10.51 9.34 13.47
N LEU A 19 9.39 9.62 12.80
CA LEU A 19 9.36 10.00 11.38
C LEU A 19 10.11 11.32 11.15
N GLN A 20 9.83 12.37 11.93
CA GLN A 20 10.57 13.65 11.85
C GLN A 20 12.07 13.45 11.97
N LYS A 21 12.49 12.69 13.00
CA LYS A 21 13.91 12.41 13.25
C LYS A 21 14.56 11.68 12.06
N ASN A 22 13.91 10.63 11.53
CA ASN A 22 14.49 9.87 10.43
C ASN A 22 14.51 10.67 9.13
N ILE A 23 13.44 11.41 8.80
CA ILE A 23 13.40 12.28 7.63
C ILE A 23 14.51 13.33 7.69
N SER A 24 14.70 13.98 8.85
CA SER A 24 15.78 14.96 9.01
C SER A 24 17.18 14.34 8.88
N GLN A 25 17.35 13.08 9.22
CA GLN A 25 18.62 12.37 9.05
C GLN A 25 18.88 11.98 7.58
N PHE A 26 17.84 11.60 6.84
CA PHE A 26 17.97 11.22 5.43
C PHE A 26 18.06 12.43 4.49
N PHE A 27 17.51 13.58 4.87
CA PHE A 27 17.43 14.79 4.05
C PHE A 27 18.06 16.00 4.76
N VAL A 28 19.31 15.82 5.22
CA VAL A 28 20.05 16.79 6.10
C VAL A 28 20.21 18.18 5.50
N GLU A 29 20.19 18.33 4.18
CA GLU A 29 20.57 19.58 3.50
C GLU A 29 19.43 20.24 2.70
N GLY A 30 18.16 19.87 2.98
CA GLY A 30 16.99 20.46 2.32
C GLY A 30 16.79 20.02 0.87
N VAL A 31 15.89 20.71 0.14
CA VAL A 31 15.46 20.33 -1.24
C VAL A 31 16.61 20.24 -2.23
N ASP A 32 17.62 21.10 -2.09
CA ASP A 32 18.70 21.20 -3.08
C ASP A 32 19.72 20.06 -2.96
N ALA A 33 19.94 19.54 -1.78
CA ALA A 33 20.80 18.37 -1.58
C ALA A 33 20.07 17.06 -1.87
N ALA A 34 18.78 16.98 -1.54
CA ALA A 34 17.93 15.87 -1.90
C ALA A 34 17.89 15.59 -3.42
N LYS A 35 18.14 16.59 -4.26
CA LYS A 35 18.21 16.44 -5.73
C LYS A 35 19.25 15.43 -6.21
N LYS A 36 20.24 15.07 -5.40
CA LYS A 36 21.28 14.10 -5.80
C LYS A 36 20.85 12.65 -5.56
N ASP A 37 20.10 12.41 -4.47
CA ASP A 37 19.81 11.06 -3.97
C ASP A 37 18.31 10.73 -3.95
N TYR A 38 17.44 11.70 -4.27
CA TYR A 38 16.00 11.59 -4.23
C TYR A 38 15.38 11.79 -5.62
N CYS A 39 14.48 10.90 -6.01
CA CYS A 39 13.86 10.92 -7.33
C CYS A 39 12.95 12.14 -7.53
N SER A 40 12.99 12.72 -8.71
CA SER A 40 12.01 13.71 -9.19
C SER A 40 10.62 13.07 -9.33
N ILE A 41 9.58 13.87 -9.18
CA ILE A 41 8.22 13.49 -9.59
C ILE A 41 8.21 13.30 -11.12
N ALA A 42 7.48 12.29 -11.59
CA ALA A 42 7.58 11.80 -12.97
C ALA A 42 7.34 12.86 -14.06
N ASN A 43 6.50 13.85 -13.81
CA ASN A 43 6.21 14.95 -14.73
C ASN A 43 5.54 16.13 -14.00
N GLU A 44 5.42 17.26 -14.70
CA GLU A 44 4.85 18.50 -14.15
C GLU A 44 3.37 18.37 -13.76
N HIS A 45 2.60 17.55 -14.46
CA HIS A 45 1.20 17.30 -14.11
C HIS A 45 1.08 16.63 -12.73
N HIS A 46 1.83 15.57 -12.48
CA HIS A 46 1.84 14.89 -11.18
C HIS A 46 2.45 15.76 -10.08
N PHE A 47 3.47 16.55 -10.39
CA PHE A 47 4.05 17.50 -9.45
C PHE A 47 3.00 18.54 -8.98
N ASN A 48 2.27 19.14 -9.92
CA ASN A 48 1.22 20.10 -9.58
C ASN A 48 0.08 19.43 -8.80
N ARG A 49 -0.36 18.24 -9.20
CA ARG A 49 -1.38 17.46 -8.47
C ARG A 49 -0.98 17.23 -7.01
N LEU A 50 0.26 16.80 -6.75
CA LEU A 50 0.75 16.54 -5.40
C LEU A 50 0.86 17.82 -4.57
N LYS A 51 1.33 18.91 -5.17
CA LYS A 51 1.39 20.22 -4.53
C LYS A 51 -0.01 20.72 -4.15
N ASP A 52 -0.97 20.57 -5.05
CA ASP A 52 -2.35 20.97 -4.80
C ASP A 52 -3.00 20.04 -3.75
N ALA A 53 -2.73 18.74 -3.78
CA ALA A 53 -3.19 17.79 -2.78
C ALA A 53 -2.69 18.16 -1.37
N LEU A 54 -1.40 18.51 -1.24
CA LEU A 54 -0.84 18.97 0.03
C LEU A 54 -1.51 20.27 0.51
N ALA A 55 -1.67 21.26 -0.38
CA ALA A 55 -2.32 22.53 -0.03
C ALA A 55 -3.79 22.33 0.39
N ASN A 56 -4.52 21.48 -0.32
CA ASN A 56 -5.91 21.16 0.02
C ASN A 56 -6.00 20.42 1.36
N ALA A 57 -5.12 19.45 1.61
CA ALA A 57 -5.09 18.73 2.88
C ALA A 57 -4.91 19.68 4.07
N LEU A 58 -4.01 20.66 3.96
CA LEU A 58 -3.79 21.69 4.98
C LEU A 58 -5.02 22.60 5.15
N SER A 59 -5.67 22.98 4.04
CA SER A 59 -6.91 23.76 4.09
C SER A 59 -8.07 23.01 4.74
N ASP A 60 -8.08 21.68 4.63
CA ASP A 60 -9.06 20.79 5.26
C ASP A 60 -8.73 20.48 6.74
N GLY A 61 -7.71 21.12 7.29
CA GLY A 61 -7.35 21.06 8.71
C GLY A 61 -6.22 20.11 9.08
N ALA A 62 -5.54 19.48 8.09
CA ALA A 62 -4.34 18.72 8.39
C ALA A 62 -3.19 19.63 8.87
N THR A 63 -2.33 19.10 9.72
CA THR A 63 -1.13 19.77 10.22
C THR A 63 0.11 19.20 9.55
N LEU A 64 0.93 20.06 8.91
CA LEU A 64 2.22 19.68 8.38
C LEU A 64 3.26 19.57 9.49
N VAL A 65 3.76 18.35 9.70
CA VAL A 65 4.77 18.07 10.73
C VAL A 65 6.18 18.38 10.24
N CYS A 66 6.51 17.97 9.02
CA CYS A 66 7.82 18.23 8.39
C CYS A 66 7.73 18.03 6.88
N GLY A 67 8.72 18.57 6.15
CA GLY A 67 8.85 18.44 4.71
C GLY A 67 7.83 19.28 3.93
N GLY A 68 7.44 18.81 2.76
CA GLY A 68 6.49 19.52 1.90
C GLY A 68 7.09 20.66 1.09
N GLU A 69 8.40 20.87 1.14
CA GLU A 69 9.08 21.86 0.32
C GLU A 69 9.09 21.43 -1.15
N THR A 70 8.85 22.37 -2.04
CA THR A 70 8.76 22.11 -3.47
C THR A 70 9.83 22.86 -4.26
N SER A 71 10.40 22.22 -5.28
CA SER A 71 11.26 22.86 -6.27
C SER A 71 10.74 22.51 -7.67
N LYS A 72 10.26 23.55 -8.37
CA LYS A 72 9.72 23.38 -9.74
C LYS A 72 10.81 23.00 -10.74
N GLU A 73 12.02 23.53 -10.57
CA GLU A 73 13.15 23.35 -11.50
C GLU A 73 13.59 21.88 -11.60
N GLY A 74 13.36 21.08 -10.55
CA GLY A 74 13.67 19.65 -10.53
C GLY A 74 12.45 18.75 -10.37
N LEU A 75 11.24 19.28 -10.31
CA LEU A 75 10.01 18.56 -9.98
C LEU A 75 10.16 17.77 -8.66
N HIS A 76 10.79 18.37 -7.65
CA HIS A 76 11.00 17.77 -6.35
C HIS A 76 9.96 18.24 -5.33
N LEU A 77 9.49 17.31 -4.54
CA LEU A 77 8.68 17.52 -3.34
C LEU A 77 9.35 16.72 -2.21
N THR A 78 9.78 17.39 -1.15
CA THR A 78 10.38 16.69 0.00
C THR A 78 9.32 15.86 0.73
N PRO A 79 9.70 14.72 1.34
CA PRO A 79 8.76 13.90 2.10
C PRO A 79 8.00 14.72 3.14
N ALA A 80 6.69 14.79 3.00
CA ALA A 80 5.79 15.53 3.88
C ALA A 80 5.05 14.57 4.81
N VAL A 81 5.03 14.84 6.10
CA VAL A 81 4.25 14.11 7.09
C VAL A 81 3.12 14.99 7.57
N LEU A 82 1.90 14.47 7.50
CA LEU A 82 0.68 15.15 7.92
C LEU A 82 0.06 14.45 9.12
N THR A 83 -0.36 15.24 10.11
CA THR A 83 -1.18 14.82 11.24
C THR A 83 -2.52 15.56 11.24
N ASP A 84 -3.39 15.26 12.20
CA ASP A 84 -4.74 15.83 12.29
C ASP A 84 -5.58 15.59 11.01
N VAL A 85 -5.22 14.53 10.27
CA VAL A 85 -5.97 14.08 9.10
C VAL A 85 -7.14 13.24 9.56
N ASN A 86 -8.33 13.57 9.08
CA ASN A 86 -9.53 12.75 9.27
C ASN A 86 -9.93 12.05 7.96
N TYR A 87 -10.83 11.08 8.04
CA TYR A 87 -11.27 10.27 6.89
C TYR A 87 -11.94 11.08 5.75
N ASN A 88 -12.42 12.30 6.03
CA ASN A 88 -13.06 13.17 5.03
C ASN A 88 -12.09 14.16 4.39
N ASN A 89 -10.84 14.22 4.84
CA ASN A 89 -9.82 15.09 4.26
C ASN A 89 -9.62 14.76 2.78
N SER A 90 -9.44 15.75 1.95
CA SER A 90 -9.28 15.61 0.49
C SER A 90 -8.12 14.69 0.10
N ILE A 91 -7.07 14.64 0.91
CA ILE A 91 -5.89 13.78 0.67
C ILE A 91 -6.24 12.27 0.73
N MET A 92 -7.36 11.89 1.38
CA MET A 92 -7.79 10.51 1.55
C MET A 92 -8.73 10.02 0.44
N LYS A 93 -9.07 10.86 -0.55
CA LYS A 93 -10.04 10.53 -1.60
C LYS A 93 -9.45 9.80 -2.80
N GLU A 94 -8.16 9.96 -3.03
CA GLU A 94 -7.43 9.36 -4.14
C GLU A 94 -6.09 8.83 -3.66
N GLU A 95 -5.55 7.83 -4.35
CA GLU A 95 -4.18 7.35 -4.09
C GLU A 95 -3.19 8.51 -4.28
N ILE A 96 -2.39 8.78 -3.26
CA ILE A 96 -1.46 9.92 -3.26
C ILE A 96 -0.38 9.76 -4.33
N PHE A 97 0.17 8.57 -4.44
CA PHE A 97 1.24 8.23 -5.39
C PHE A 97 2.37 9.28 -5.40
N GLY A 98 2.82 9.65 -4.20
CA GLY A 98 3.83 10.68 -3.99
C GLY A 98 4.33 10.74 -2.55
N PRO A 99 5.29 11.63 -2.25
CA PRO A 99 5.98 11.67 -0.97
C PRO A 99 5.19 12.47 0.10
N ILE A 100 3.92 12.20 0.25
CA ILE A 100 3.06 12.79 1.29
C ILE A 100 2.49 11.64 2.09
N LEU A 101 2.69 11.65 3.42
CA LEU A 101 2.27 10.60 4.32
C LEU A 101 1.29 11.14 5.37
N PRO A 102 -0.01 10.99 5.18
CA PRO A 102 -1.01 11.28 6.20
C PRO A 102 -1.04 10.21 7.28
N ILE A 103 -1.15 10.64 8.52
CA ILE A 103 -1.30 9.79 9.70
C ILE A 103 -2.65 10.08 10.33
N ILE A 104 -3.50 9.07 10.37
CA ILE A 104 -4.82 9.13 11.00
C ILE A 104 -4.76 8.45 12.35
N LYS A 105 -5.15 9.15 13.41
CA LYS A 105 -5.31 8.54 14.73
C LYS A 105 -6.53 7.64 14.75
N VAL A 106 -6.36 6.43 15.30
CA VAL A 106 -7.45 5.49 15.54
C VAL A 106 -7.49 5.10 17.01
N GLN A 107 -8.67 4.85 17.53
CA GLN A 107 -8.88 4.50 18.94
C GLN A 107 -8.84 2.99 19.19
N SER A 108 -8.96 2.19 18.13
CA SER A 108 -8.97 0.74 18.26
C SER A 108 -8.54 0.03 16.97
N LEU A 109 -8.13 -1.23 17.13
CA LEU A 109 -7.87 -2.12 16.01
C LEU A 109 -9.12 -2.35 15.16
N ASP A 110 -10.30 -2.47 15.78
CA ASP A 110 -11.55 -2.67 15.06
C ASP A 110 -11.90 -1.46 14.18
N GLU A 111 -11.61 -0.23 14.62
CA GLU A 111 -11.75 0.96 13.79
C GLU A 111 -10.88 0.88 12.53
N SER A 112 -9.61 0.51 12.68
CA SER A 112 -8.70 0.32 11.54
C SER A 112 -9.18 -0.77 10.58
N ILE A 113 -9.64 -1.90 11.11
CA ILE A 113 -10.17 -3.01 10.31
C ILE A 113 -11.42 -2.58 9.56
N ASN A 114 -12.33 -1.88 10.21
CA ASN A 114 -13.56 -1.38 9.59
C ASN A 114 -13.24 -0.41 8.46
N TYR A 115 -12.35 0.56 8.70
CA TYR A 115 -11.94 1.49 7.66
C TYR A 115 -11.37 0.78 6.42
N VAL A 116 -10.46 -0.18 6.61
CA VAL A 116 -9.92 -0.97 5.49
C VAL A 116 -11.00 -1.75 4.75
N ASN A 117 -12.01 -2.27 5.46
CA ASN A 117 -13.08 -3.08 4.87
C ASN A 117 -14.15 -2.25 4.15
N GLU A 118 -14.41 -1.03 4.59
CA GLU A 118 -15.37 -0.11 4.00
C GLU A 118 -14.83 0.56 2.72
N ASN A 119 -13.51 0.57 2.54
CA ASN A 119 -12.86 1.15 1.38
C ASN A 119 -12.46 0.07 0.36
N GLU A 120 -11.91 0.52 -0.77
CA GLU A 120 -11.39 -0.34 -1.81
C GLU A 120 -10.26 -1.23 -1.28
N LYS A 121 -10.17 -2.46 -1.79
CA LYS A 121 -9.16 -3.41 -1.32
C LYS A 121 -7.77 -2.95 -1.74
N PRO A 122 -6.84 -2.71 -0.80
CA PRO A 122 -5.52 -2.21 -1.13
C PRO A 122 -4.67 -3.26 -1.84
N LEU A 123 -3.73 -2.80 -2.66
CA LEU A 123 -2.69 -3.66 -3.24
C LEU A 123 -1.83 -4.30 -2.15
N ALA A 124 -1.49 -3.54 -1.12
CA ALA A 124 -0.69 -4.01 0.00
C ALA A 124 -1.21 -3.45 1.34
N LEU A 125 -1.18 -4.29 2.37
CA LEU A 125 -1.46 -3.93 3.75
C LEU A 125 -0.21 -4.19 4.59
N TYR A 126 0.23 -3.19 5.35
CA TYR A 126 1.37 -3.28 6.26
C TYR A 126 0.88 -3.20 7.70
N LEU A 127 1.23 -4.18 8.50
CA LEU A 127 0.84 -4.25 9.91
C LEU A 127 2.07 -4.21 10.81
N PHE A 128 2.11 -3.27 11.71
CA PHE A 128 3.15 -3.17 12.73
C PHE A 128 2.57 -3.50 14.09
N SER A 129 2.96 -4.63 14.66
CA SER A 129 2.53 -5.07 15.99
C SER A 129 3.43 -6.19 16.50
N ASN A 130 3.64 -6.25 17.80
CA ASN A 130 4.35 -7.36 18.47
C ASN A 130 3.38 -8.42 19.03
N LYS A 131 2.07 -8.29 18.79
CA LYS A 131 1.03 -9.17 19.34
C LYS A 131 0.56 -10.18 18.29
N PRO A 132 0.86 -11.50 18.39
CA PRO A 132 0.42 -12.50 17.42
C PRO A 132 -1.11 -12.59 17.24
N ALA A 133 -1.87 -12.27 18.28
CA ALA A 133 -3.33 -12.20 18.20
C ALA A 133 -3.79 -11.13 17.22
N VAL A 134 -3.14 -9.95 17.23
CA VAL A 134 -3.43 -8.86 16.28
C VAL A 134 -3.08 -9.28 14.86
N HIS A 135 -1.95 -9.97 14.65
CA HIS A 135 -1.57 -10.49 13.32
C HIS A 135 -2.67 -11.41 12.77
N SER A 136 -3.14 -12.36 13.59
CA SER A 136 -4.17 -13.32 13.19
C SER A 136 -5.52 -12.65 12.94
N GLU A 137 -5.85 -11.64 13.72
CA GLU A 137 -7.10 -10.92 13.61
C GLU A 137 -7.17 -10.09 12.33
N VAL A 138 -6.16 -9.26 12.06
CA VAL A 138 -6.08 -8.45 10.83
C VAL A 138 -6.07 -9.35 9.61
N LEU A 139 -5.25 -10.42 9.60
CA LEU A 139 -5.19 -11.37 8.48
C LEU A 139 -6.55 -12.02 8.19
N LYS A 140 -7.36 -12.30 9.20
CA LYS A 140 -8.67 -12.95 9.03
C LYS A 140 -9.79 -11.97 8.67
N LYS A 141 -9.71 -10.75 9.16
CA LYS A 141 -10.79 -9.76 9.04
C LYS A 141 -10.61 -8.78 7.88
N THR A 142 -9.44 -8.73 7.24
CA THR A 142 -9.17 -7.83 6.11
C THR A 142 -8.82 -8.59 4.84
N SER A 143 -8.90 -7.91 3.71
CA SER A 143 -8.46 -8.41 2.41
C SER A 143 -7.58 -7.38 1.71
N SER A 144 -6.48 -7.85 1.13
CA SER A 144 -5.53 -7.05 0.35
C SER A 144 -4.87 -7.92 -0.71
N GLY A 145 -4.21 -7.34 -1.69
CA GLY A 145 -3.39 -8.09 -2.64
C GLY A 145 -2.23 -8.82 -1.97
N GLY A 146 -1.54 -8.14 -1.06
CA GLY A 146 -0.50 -8.72 -0.21
C GLY A 146 -0.50 -8.12 1.18
N MET A 147 0.14 -8.80 2.15
CA MET A 147 0.30 -8.31 3.52
C MET A 147 1.73 -8.52 4.00
N VAL A 148 2.28 -7.54 4.71
CA VAL A 148 3.57 -7.65 5.41
C VAL A 148 3.38 -7.30 6.87
N ILE A 149 4.02 -8.07 7.76
CA ILE A 149 4.01 -7.85 9.20
C ILE A 149 5.37 -7.32 9.63
N ASN A 150 5.39 -6.17 10.31
CA ASN A 150 6.56 -5.49 10.86
C ASN A 150 7.60 -5.05 9.81
N ASP A 151 7.15 -4.84 8.57
CA ASP A 151 7.97 -4.26 7.51
C ASP A 151 7.07 -3.68 6.40
N CYS A 152 7.70 -3.01 5.41
CA CYS A 152 7.03 -2.50 4.22
C CYS A 152 7.71 -3.04 2.96
N VAL A 153 6.95 -3.21 1.89
CA VAL A 153 7.42 -3.49 0.51
C VAL A 153 8.10 -4.85 0.33
N LEU A 154 8.67 -5.49 1.34
CA LEU A 154 9.51 -6.70 1.22
C LEU A 154 8.82 -7.88 0.50
N HIS A 155 7.50 -8.00 0.58
CA HIS A 155 6.78 -9.05 -0.16
C HIS A 155 6.92 -8.91 -1.69
N HIS A 156 7.07 -7.68 -2.19
CA HIS A 156 7.33 -7.41 -3.60
C HIS A 156 8.71 -7.92 -4.05
N MET A 157 9.70 -7.93 -3.16
CA MET A 157 11.07 -8.37 -3.47
C MET A 157 11.25 -9.89 -3.44
N ASN A 158 10.28 -10.62 -2.87
CA ASN A 158 10.38 -12.07 -2.73
C ASN A 158 9.80 -12.80 -3.96
N PRO A 159 10.64 -13.45 -4.80
CA PRO A 159 10.18 -14.11 -6.03
C PRO A 159 9.32 -15.36 -5.77
N ASN A 160 9.27 -15.84 -4.54
CA ASN A 160 8.46 -17.01 -4.15
C ASN A 160 7.07 -16.65 -3.64
N LEU A 161 6.75 -15.34 -3.55
CA LEU A 161 5.43 -14.87 -3.19
C LEU A 161 4.72 -14.28 -4.43
N PRO A 162 3.40 -14.52 -4.58
CA PRO A 162 2.62 -13.83 -5.61
C PRO A 162 2.54 -12.35 -5.27
N PHE A 163 2.72 -11.49 -6.27
CA PHE A 163 2.49 -10.06 -6.13
C PHE A 163 1.41 -9.61 -7.11
N GLY A 164 0.36 -9.03 -6.61
CA GLY A 164 -0.77 -8.54 -7.38
C GLY A 164 -1.91 -8.07 -6.49
N GLY A 165 -2.80 -7.26 -7.03
CA GLY A 165 -3.96 -6.73 -6.33
C GLY A 165 -5.20 -7.63 -6.43
N ILE A 166 -6.25 -7.22 -5.74
CA ILE A 166 -7.58 -7.81 -5.80
C ILE A 166 -8.63 -6.72 -5.99
N ASN A 167 -9.73 -7.02 -6.68
CA ASN A 167 -10.78 -6.06 -7.01
C ASN A 167 -10.19 -4.83 -7.74
N ASN A 168 -10.36 -3.63 -7.18
CA ASN A 168 -9.90 -2.39 -7.80
C ASN A 168 -8.38 -2.21 -7.77
N SER A 169 -7.66 -2.88 -6.85
CA SER A 169 -6.20 -2.80 -6.78
C SER A 169 -5.48 -3.67 -7.81
N GLY A 170 -6.17 -4.59 -8.51
CA GLY A 170 -5.59 -5.36 -9.59
C GLY A 170 -6.29 -6.68 -9.88
N VAL A 171 -5.83 -7.35 -10.93
CA VAL A 171 -6.29 -8.68 -11.37
C VAL A 171 -5.08 -9.56 -11.63
N GLY A 172 -5.09 -10.75 -11.02
CA GLY A 172 -4.00 -11.71 -11.15
C GLY A 172 -2.77 -11.36 -10.30
N SER A 173 -1.72 -12.14 -10.46
CA SER A 173 -0.47 -11.96 -9.75
C SER A 173 0.71 -12.46 -10.56
N TYR A 174 1.90 -11.96 -10.26
CA TYR A 174 3.13 -12.37 -10.92
C TYR A 174 4.24 -12.63 -9.89
N HIS A 175 5.42 -12.81 -10.30
CA HIS A 175 6.67 -13.30 -9.72
C HIS A 175 6.84 -14.81 -9.86
N GLY A 176 8.06 -15.22 -10.22
CA GLY A 176 8.50 -16.60 -10.28
C GLY A 176 7.48 -17.51 -11.00
N LYS A 177 7.08 -18.59 -10.33
CA LYS A 177 6.12 -19.54 -10.87
C LYS A 177 4.75 -18.92 -11.15
N PHE A 178 4.28 -17.97 -10.34
CA PHE A 178 2.97 -17.33 -10.54
C PHE A 178 2.91 -16.55 -11.86
N GLY A 179 3.99 -15.82 -12.19
CA GLY A 179 4.10 -15.12 -13.48
C GLY A 179 4.19 -16.11 -14.64
N PHE A 180 4.97 -17.19 -14.50
CA PHE A 180 5.03 -18.24 -15.53
C PHE A 180 3.65 -18.86 -15.77
N ASP A 181 2.93 -19.22 -14.72
CA ASP A 181 1.61 -19.83 -14.81
C ASP A 181 0.58 -18.85 -15.43
N ALA A 182 0.65 -17.55 -15.12
CA ALA A 182 -0.24 -16.54 -15.67
C ALA A 182 -0.14 -16.39 -17.21
N PHE A 183 1.04 -16.65 -17.77
CA PHE A 183 1.29 -16.62 -19.22
C PHE A 183 1.30 -18.02 -19.87
N SER A 184 0.95 -19.07 -19.12
CA SER A 184 0.98 -20.45 -19.58
C SER A 184 -0.40 -21.08 -19.61
N HIS A 185 -0.67 -21.87 -20.65
CA HIS A 185 -1.89 -22.67 -20.72
C HIS A 185 -1.64 -24.07 -20.17
N HIS A 186 -2.36 -24.46 -19.12
CA HIS A 186 -2.32 -25.80 -18.56
C HIS A 186 -3.22 -26.73 -19.39
N LYS A 187 -2.63 -27.46 -20.34
CA LYS A 187 -3.36 -28.40 -21.18
C LYS A 187 -3.71 -29.67 -20.42
N ALA A 188 -4.99 -29.90 -20.19
CA ALA A 188 -5.44 -31.16 -19.61
C ALA A 188 -5.34 -32.29 -20.63
N VAL A 189 -4.72 -33.41 -20.27
CA VAL A 189 -4.61 -34.62 -21.10
C VAL A 189 -5.09 -35.80 -20.30
N LEU A 190 -6.18 -36.41 -20.75
CA LEU A 190 -6.68 -37.69 -20.24
C LEU A 190 -6.39 -38.79 -21.23
N LYS A 191 -5.58 -39.78 -20.83
CA LYS A 191 -5.38 -41.04 -21.61
C LYS A 191 -6.28 -42.10 -21.01
N SER A 192 -7.38 -42.41 -21.71
CA SER A 192 -8.28 -43.49 -21.29
C SER A 192 -7.63 -44.87 -21.50
N SER A 193 -7.88 -45.79 -20.59
CA SER A 193 -7.56 -47.21 -20.77
C SER A 193 -8.63 -47.91 -21.62
N SER A 194 -8.34 -49.14 -22.04
CA SER A 194 -9.30 -50.00 -22.74
C SER A 194 -10.55 -50.31 -21.90
N ILE A 195 -10.45 -50.18 -20.59
CA ILE A 195 -11.57 -50.27 -19.62
C ILE A 195 -12.02 -48.87 -19.29
N SER A 196 -13.08 -48.40 -19.92
CA SER A 196 -13.68 -47.10 -19.65
C SER A 196 -14.88 -47.26 -18.71
N PRO A 197 -14.93 -46.59 -17.58
CA PRO A 197 -16.10 -46.62 -16.70
C PRO A 197 -17.36 -46.06 -17.38
N PHE A 198 -17.20 -45.25 -18.42
CA PHE A 198 -18.33 -44.70 -19.20
C PHE A 198 -19.07 -45.76 -20.00
N LYS A 199 -18.49 -46.95 -20.30
CA LYS A 199 -19.20 -47.99 -20.98
C LYS A 199 -20.41 -48.51 -20.18
N VAL A 200 -20.39 -48.36 -18.85
CA VAL A 200 -21.50 -48.74 -17.98
C VAL A 200 -22.59 -47.65 -17.93
N MET A 201 -22.27 -46.45 -18.42
CA MET A 201 -23.16 -45.28 -18.42
C MET A 201 -23.79 -45.00 -19.78
N LEU A 202 -23.43 -45.75 -20.80
CA LEU A 202 -23.98 -45.57 -22.14
C LEU A 202 -25.17 -46.56 -22.38
N PRO A 203 -26.25 -46.09 -23.01
CA PRO A 203 -27.36 -46.97 -23.36
C PRO A 203 -26.92 -48.06 -24.36
N PRO A 204 -27.59 -49.22 -24.35
CA PRO A 204 -28.74 -49.59 -23.52
C PRO A 204 -28.29 -49.99 -22.11
N TYR A 205 -28.98 -49.50 -21.08
CA TYR A 205 -28.72 -49.82 -19.66
C TYR A 205 -29.16 -51.25 -19.36
#